data_209e0ba445e8dc03a2e4d6c7d52b45c6
#
_entry.id   209e0ba445e8dc03a2e4d6c7d52b45c6
#
_cell.length_a   1.000
_cell.length_b   1.000
_cell.length_c   1.000
_cell.angle_alpha   90.00
_cell.angle_beta   90.00
_cell.angle_gamma   90.00
#
_symmetry.space_group_name_H-M   'P 1'
#
loop_
_entity.id
_entity.type
_entity.pdbx_description
1 polymer ?
#
loop_
_entity_poly.entity_id
_entity_poly.type
_entity_poly.pdbx_seq_one_letter_code
_entity_poly.pdbx_strand_id
1 'polypeptide(L)'
;MIKTLALPNKASTLPFANVRGLNQLKAKGAKMELSIMQPDDWHLRLRDGDLLEAVISHSAFHFGRGIVIPNLKPPFMTTAAVVAYQESILKTLPANSDFIPLMTLHLTDTTTPEEIKLARDSGVVYAVKLYPAGATTNSQYGATDLFGKCLPVLEEMVKHNMPLLVHGEVTDPEVDIFHRERVFIDTVLRPLIQKFPPLKVAMEHVTTADAVRFVESCIEYILWYFLH
;
A
#
# COMPACT_ATOMS: atom_id res chain seq x y z
N MET A 1 -9.26 14.24 2.51
CA MET A 1 -10.35 13.77 3.40
C MET A 1 -10.68 12.35 2.97
N ILE A 2 -10.02 11.35 3.59
CA ILE A 2 -10.26 9.92 3.29
C ILE A 2 -11.61 9.57 3.93
N LYS A 3 -12.63 9.35 3.11
CA LYS A 3 -13.91 8.82 3.59
C LYS A 3 -13.70 7.37 3.98
N THR A 4 -13.76 7.09 5.27
CA THR A 4 -13.90 5.74 5.82
C THR A 4 -15.20 5.17 5.29
N LEU A 5 -15.12 4.21 4.37
CA LEU A 5 -16.27 3.37 4.00
C LEU A 5 -16.47 2.36 5.12
N ALA A 6 -17.38 2.66 6.04
CA ALA A 6 -17.91 1.67 6.96
C ALA A 6 -18.69 0.63 6.16
N LEU A 7 -18.21 -0.59 6.13
CA LEU A 7 -18.99 -1.72 5.64
C LEU A 7 -20.13 -1.99 6.64
N PRO A 8 -21.37 -2.18 6.19
CA PRO A 8 -22.45 -2.54 7.07
C PRO A 8 -22.22 -3.93 7.65
N ASN A 9 -22.23 -4.00 8.99
CA ASN A 9 -22.21 -5.24 9.76
C ASN A 9 -23.51 -6.02 9.50
N LYS A 10 -23.49 -6.90 8.49
CA LYS A 10 -24.37 -8.08 8.39
C LYS A 10 -23.73 -9.06 7.42
N ALA A 11 -23.10 -10.10 7.98
CA ALA A 11 -22.84 -11.31 7.25
C ALA A 11 -24.19 -11.92 6.81
N SER A 12 -24.68 -11.54 5.64
CA SER A 12 -25.68 -12.32 4.93
C SER A 12 -24.92 -13.39 4.17
N THR A 13 -24.95 -14.59 4.69
CA THR A 13 -24.63 -15.80 3.95
C THR A 13 -25.50 -15.83 2.70
N LEU A 14 -24.95 -15.41 1.57
CA LEU A 14 -25.57 -15.66 0.27
C LEU A 14 -25.54 -17.20 0.05
N PRO A 15 -26.66 -17.87 -0.15
CA PRO A 15 -26.65 -19.26 -0.48
C PRO A 15 -25.94 -19.44 -1.82
N PHE A 16 -24.99 -20.38 -1.89
CA PHE A 16 -24.41 -20.82 -3.15
C PHE A 16 -25.54 -21.23 -4.08
N ALA A 17 -25.89 -20.39 -5.03
CA ALA A 17 -26.86 -20.71 -6.05
C ALA A 17 -26.31 -21.86 -6.88
N ASN A 18 -27.09 -22.93 -6.91
CA ASN A 18 -26.80 -24.17 -7.60
C ASN A 18 -26.57 -23.88 -9.09
N VAL A 19 -25.35 -24.02 -9.60
CA VAL A 19 -24.90 -23.67 -10.96
C VAL A 19 -25.63 -24.48 -12.07
N ARG A 20 -26.54 -25.40 -11.73
CA ARG A 20 -27.27 -26.22 -12.71
C ARG A 20 -28.41 -25.49 -13.45
N GLY A 21 -28.71 -24.24 -13.12
CA GLY A 21 -29.82 -23.47 -13.75
C GLY A 21 -29.42 -22.53 -14.89
N LEU A 22 -28.11 -22.34 -15.18
CA LEU A 22 -27.64 -21.32 -16.12
C LEU A 22 -27.76 -21.68 -17.61
N ASN A 23 -28.14 -22.89 -17.96
CA ASN A 23 -28.19 -23.35 -19.37
C ASN A 23 -29.54 -23.11 -20.09
N GLN A 24 -30.49 -22.37 -19.53
CA GLN A 24 -31.76 -22.09 -20.20
C GLN A 24 -32.17 -20.62 -20.31
N LEU A 25 -31.30 -19.68 -20.02
CA LEU A 25 -31.55 -18.26 -20.34
C LEU A 25 -31.05 -17.94 -21.75
N LYS A 26 -31.78 -18.43 -22.79
CA LYS A 26 -31.78 -17.75 -24.09
C LYS A 26 -32.59 -16.46 -23.95
N ALA A 27 -32.00 -15.46 -23.30
CA ALA A 27 -32.54 -14.11 -23.25
C ALA A 27 -32.37 -13.47 -24.63
N LYS A 28 -33.48 -13.28 -25.32
CA LYS A 28 -33.52 -12.36 -26.48
C LYS A 28 -32.94 -11.01 -26.06
N GLY A 29 -31.71 -10.68 -26.55
CA GLY A 29 -31.26 -9.32 -26.73
C GLY A 29 -31.27 -8.34 -25.57
N ALA A 30 -31.42 -8.77 -24.31
CA ALA A 30 -31.26 -7.87 -23.17
C ALA A 30 -29.77 -7.61 -22.94
N LYS A 31 -29.30 -6.41 -23.26
CA LYS A 31 -27.97 -5.92 -22.92
C LYS A 31 -27.87 -5.88 -21.39
N MET A 32 -27.05 -6.76 -20.81
CA MET A 32 -26.79 -6.69 -19.38
C MET A 32 -25.79 -5.55 -19.15
N GLU A 33 -26.17 -4.57 -18.36
CA GLU A 33 -25.35 -3.43 -17.97
C GLU A 33 -24.97 -3.59 -16.49
N LEU A 34 -23.68 -3.53 -16.20
CA LEU A 34 -23.16 -3.53 -14.84
C LEU A 34 -22.49 -2.19 -14.59
N SER A 35 -22.96 -1.47 -13.58
CA SER A 35 -22.33 -0.25 -13.10
C SER A 35 -21.59 -0.52 -11.79
N ILE A 36 -20.30 -0.22 -11.75
CA ILE A 36 -19.47 -0.34 -10.56
C ILE A 36 -18.76 0.99 -10.31
N MET A 37 -18.39 1.26 -9.05
CA MET A 37 -17.47 2.36 -8.76
C MET A 37 -16.11 2.07 -9.36
N GLN A 38 -15.45 3.10 -9.89
CA GLN A 38 -14.08 2.97 -10.37
C GLN A 38 -13.18 2.51 -9.21
N PRO A 39 -12.43 1.42 -9.36
CA PRO A 39 -11.57 0.90 -8.30
C PRO A 39 -10.33 1.77 -8.09
N ASP A 40 -9.67 1.59 -6.96
CA ASP A 40 -8.36 2.14 -6.65
C ASP A 40 -7.31 1.02 -6.66
N ASP A 41 -6.07 1.34 -7.05
CA ASP A 41 -4.92 0.44 -6.91
C ASP A 41 -4.09 0.86 -5.69
N TRP A 42 -4.07 0.02 -4.66
CA TRP A 42 -3.39 0.34 -3.41
C TRP A 42 -1.91 -0.10 -3.35
N HIS A 43 -1.36 -0.66 -4.45
CA HIS A 43 0.05 -1.08 -4.52
C HIS A 43 0.59 -1.00 -5.94
N LEU A 44 0.62 0.20 -6.52
CA LEU A 44 0.97 0.42 -7.91
C LEU A 44 2.47 0.63 -8.07
N ARG A 45 3.08 -0.15 -8.96
CA ARG A 45 4.49 -0.02 -9.35
C ARG A 45 4.59 0.61 -10.73
N LEU A 46 4.57 1.91 -10.80
CA LEU A 46 4.97 2.66 -11.98
C LEU A 46 6.51 2.67 -12.04
N ARG A 47 7.05 2.44 -13.19
CA ARG A 47 8.50 2.51 -13.42
C ARG A 47 8.89 3.96 -13.75
N ASP A 48 10.08 4.15 -14.31
CA ASP A 48 10.55 5.48 -14.73
C ASP A 48 10.89 5.47 -16.24
N GLY A 49 11.05 6.65 -16.83
CA GLY A 49 11.40 6.82 -18.25
C GLY A 49 10.41 6.11 -19.19
N ASP A 50 10.94 5.45 -20.22
CA ASP A 50 10.16 4.76 -21.26
C ASP A 50 9.17 3.72 -20.68
N LEU A 51 9.53 3.10 -19.54
CA LEU A 51 8.63 2.13 -18.88
C LEU A 51 7.44 2.83 -18.24
N LEU A 52 7.61 4.03 -17.67
CA LEU A 52 6.49 4.82 -17.16
C LEU A 52 5.51 5.14 -18.30
N GLU A 53 6.01 5.62 -19.42
CA GLU A 53 5.20 5.91 -20.62
C GLU A 53 4.42 4.69 -21.10
N ALA A 54 5.07 3.52 -21.08
CA ALA A 54 4.44 2.27 -21.52
C ALA A 54 3.33 1.77 -20.59
N VAL A 55 3.42 2.00 -19.28
CA VAL A 55 2.50 1.35 -18.31
C VAL A 55 1.44 2.27 -17.73
N ILE A 56 1.69 3.59 -17.67
CA ILE A 56 0.80 4.52 -16.94
C ILE A 56 -0.62 4.55 -17.51
N SER A 57 -0.76 4.49 -18.84
CA SER A 57 -2.07 4.51 -19.49
C SER A 57 -2.95 3.32 -19.11
N HIS A 58 -2.35 2.15 -18.89
CA HIS A 58 -3.09 0.95 -18.46
C HIS A 58 -3.67 1.13 -17.05
N SER A 59 -2.87 1.64 -16.12
CA SER A 59 -3.33 1.91 -14.75
C SER A 59 -4.38 3.02 -14.73
N ALA A 60 -4.13 4.12 -15.42
CA ALA A 60 -5.01 5.28 -15.47
C ALA A 60 -6.37 5.02 -16.14
N PHE A 61 -6.43 4.02 -17.03
CA PHE A 61 -7.69 3.62 -17.67
C PHE A 61 -8.60 2.83 -16.73
N HIS A 62 -8.03 2.05 -15.82
CA HIS A 62 -8.78 1.13 -14.97
C HIS A 62 -9.06 1.70 -13.58
N PHE A 63 -8.13 2.48 -13.02
CA PHE A 63 -8.18 2.94 -11.64
C PHE A 63 -8.41 4.45 -11.55
N GLY A 64 -9.16 4.88 -10.52
CA GLY A 64 -9.34 6.30 -10.20
C GLY A 64 -8.15 6.86 -9.44
N ARG A 65 -7.58 6.07 -8.53
CA ARG A 65 -6.40 6.44 -7.74
C ARG A 65 -5.46 5.25 -7.63
N GLY A 66 -4.16 5.53 -7.43
CA GLY A 66 -3.20 4.48 -7.15
C GLY A 66 -2.14 4.91 -6.13
N ILE A 67 -1.85 4.06 -5.12
CA ILE A 67 -0.70 4.25 -4.24
C ILE A 67 0.56 3.86 -4.99
N VAL A 68 1.40 4.85 -5.28
CA VAL A 68 2.64 4.68 -6.03
C VAL A 68 3.77 4.33 -5.08
N ILE A 69 4.31 3.11 -5.24
CA ILE A 69 5.35 2.56 -4.37
C ILE A 69 6.73 3.13 -4.71
N PRO A 70 7.57 3.51 -3.68
CA PRO A 70 8.75 4.36 -3.87
C PRO A 70 10.03 3.63 -4.25
N ASN A 71 10.02 2.30 -4.47
CA ASN A 71 11.22 1.48 -4.69
C ASN A 71 11.74 1.49 -6.14
N LEU A 72 11.92 2.67 -6.69
CA LEU A 72 12.59 2.88 -7.98
C LEU A 72 14.13 2.78 -7.83
N LYS A 73 14.84 3.13 -8.86
CA LYS A 73 16.31 3.13 -8.88
C LYS A 73 16.83 4.49 -9.37
N PRO A 74 17.26 5.38 -8.46
CA PRO A 74 17.26 5.27 -6.99
C PRO A 74 15.84 5.32 -6.38
N PRO A 75 15.65 4.83 -5.14
CA PRO A 75 14.37 4.95 -4.44
C PRO A 75 14.12 6.39 -3.99
N PHE A 76 12.83 6.75 -3.81
CA PHE A 76 12.48 8.10 -3.36
C PHE A 76 12.56 8.22 -1.84
N MET A 77 13.67 8.76 -1.36
CA MET A 77 13.98 8.93 0.05
C MET A 77 13.75 10.36 0.56
N THR A 78 13.37 11.29 -0.33
CA THR A 78 13.09 12.68 0.02
C THR A 78 11.79 13.16 -0.64
N THR A 79 11.11 14.08 0.02
CA THR A 79 9.89 14.72 -0.49
C THR A 79 10.12 15.37 -1.84
N ALA A 80 11.25 16.04 -2.04
CA ALA A 80 11.59 16.68 -3.30
C ALA A 80 11.64 15.67 -4.46
N ALA A 81 12.25 14.50 -4.24
CA ALA A 81 12.30 13.45 -5.26
C ALA A 81 10.91 12.87 -5.56
N VAL A 82 10.06 12.70 -4.54
CA VAL A 82 8.68 12.26 -4.70
C VAL A 82 7.86 13.24 -5.51
N VAL A 83 7.97 14.54 -5.22
CA VAL A 83 7.27 15.61 -5.96
C VAL A 83 7.70 15.63 -7.42
N ALA A 84 9.00 15.59 -7.70
CA ALA A 84 9.52 15.56 -9.07
C ALA A 84 9.02 14.34 -9.85
N TYR A 85 8.91 13.19 -9.20
CA TYR A 85 8.38 11.99 -9.85
C TYR A 85 6.87 12.07 -10.07
N GLN A 86 6.10 12.64 -9.13
CA GLN A 86 4.68 12.90 -9.37
C GLN A 86 4.48 13.78 -10.60
N GLU A 87 5.29 14.84 -10.75
CA GLU A 87 5.22 15.70 -11.93
C GLU A 87 5.49 14.91 -13.22
N SER A 88 6.45 13.97 -13.21
CA SER A 88 6.73 13.11 -14.36
C SER A 88 5.54 12.21 -14.68
N ILE A 89 4.90 11.62 -13.66
CA ILE A 89 3.67 10.82 -13.84
C ILE A 89 2.57 11.70 -14.46
N LEU A 90 2.30 12.87 -13.88
CA LEU A 90 1.23 13.76 -14.36
C LEU A 90 1.44 14.24 -15.80
N LYS A 91 2.70 14.48 -16.19
CA LYS A 91 3.05 14.85 -17.57
C LYS A 91 2.84 13.70 -18.58
N THR A 92 2.96 12.46 -18.11
CA THR A 92 2.87 11.27 -18.96
C THR A 92 1.43 10.72 -19.04
N LEU A 93 0.54 11.16 -18.14
CA LEU A 93 -0.87 10.75 -18.18
C LEU A 93 -1.56 11.16 -19.48
N PRO A 94 -2.51 10.33 -19.99
CA PRO A 94 -3.38 10.75 -21.10
C PRO A 94 -4.12 12.05 -20.80
N ALA A 95 -4.31 12.91 -21.80
CA ALA A 95 -4.86 14.26 -21.64
C ALA A 95 -6.24 14.33 -20.93
N ASN A 96 -7.02 13.26 -21.00
CA ASN A 96 -8.37 13.18 -20.40
C ASN A 96 -8.42 12.19 -19.22
N SER A 97 -7.29 11.96 -18.57
CA SER A 97 -7.22 11.04 -17.42
C SER A 97 -7.51 11.78 -16.12
N ASP A 98 -8.46 11.26 -15.33
CA ASP A 98 -8.75 11.71 -13.97
C ASP A 98 -7.99 10.91 -12.90
N PHE A 99 -7.01 10.09 -13.31
CA PHE A 99 -6.21 9.27 -12.40
C PHE A 99 -5.41 10.13 -11.43
N ILE A 100 -5.47 9.78 -10.14
CA ILE A 100 -4.77 10.48 -9.07
C ILE A 100 -3.66 9.59 -8.49
N PRO A 101 -2.37 9.89 -8.73
CA PRO A 101 -1.27 9.20 -8.09
C PRO A 101 -1.13 9.63 -6.62
N LEU A 102 -1.26 8.70 -5.69
CA LEU A 102 -1.04 8.88 -4.27
C LEU A 102 0.41 8.49 -3.96
N MET A 103 1.28 9.47 -3.80
CA MET A 103 2.72 9.21 -3.68
C MET A 103 3.11 8.72 -2.29
N THR A 104 4.19 7.94 -2.24
CA THR A 104 4.75 7.43 -0.99
C THR A 104 6.25 7.72 -0.87
N LEU A 105 6.71 7.88 0.38
CA LEU A 105 8.12 8.09 0.72
C LEU A 105 8.74 6.77 1.20
N HIS A 106 9.99 6.49 0.82
CA HIS A 106 10.72 5.31 1.29
C HIS A 106 11.31 5.59 2.69
N LEU A 107 10.94 4.78 3.68
CA LEU A 107 11.53 4.85 5.02
C LEU A 107 12.93 4.23 5.01
N THR A 108 13.90 4.97 5.51
CA THR A 108 15.30 4.54 5.65
C THR A 108 15.81 4.84 7.05
N ASP A 109 16.97 4.28 7.41
CA ASP A 109 17.65 4.59 8.67
C ASP A 109 18.09 6.07 8.78
N THR A 110 18.10 6.80 7.68
CA THR A 110 18.50 8.21 7.60
C THR A 110 17.33 9.17 7.40
N THR A 111 16.11 8.66 7.31
CA THR A 111 14.91 9.52 7.26
C THR A 111 14.80 10.31 8.56
N THR A 112 14.44 11.58 8.46
CA THR A 112 14.34 12.47 9.65
C THR A 112 12.88 12.83 9.94
N PRO A 113 12.55 13.25 11.18
CA PRO A 113 11.24 13.80 11.51
C PRO A 113 10.85 15.00 10.64
N GLU A 114 11.82 15.86 10.31
CA GLU A 114 11.62 17.02 9.45
C GLU A 114 11.18 16.60 8.04
N GLU A 115 11.71 15.50 7.52
CA GLU A 115 11.31 14.95 6.22
C GLU A 115 9.85 14.50 6.24
N ILE A 116 9.37 13.92 7.34
CA ILE A 116 7.95 13.54 7.50
C ILE A 116 7.04 14.78 7.51
N LYS A 117 7.48 15.84 8.19
CA LYS A 117 6.76 17.11 8.18
C LYS A 117 6.70 17.71 6.77
N LEU A 118 7.83 17.78 6.07
CA LEU A 118 7.89 18.24 4.68
C LEU A 118 7.00 17.40 3.77
N ALA A 119 7.04 16.08 3.93
CA ALA A 119 6.20 15.14 3.20
C ALA A 119 4.72 15.46 3.41
N ARG A 120 4.30 15.68 4.65
CA ARG A 120 2.90 16.03 4.97
C ARG A 120 2.51 17.38 4.41
N ASP A 121 3.36 18.40 4.59
CA ASP A 121 3.11 19.78 4.16
C ASP A 121 3.07 19.90 2.63
N SER A 122 3.75 19.01 1.91
CA SER A 122 3.73 18.97 0.44
C SER A 122 2.34 18.72 -0.15
N GLY A 123 1.45 18.04 0.60
CA GLY A 123 0.17 17.58 0.09
C GLY A 123 0.25 16.46 -0.96
N VAL A 124 1.48 16.02 -1.31
CA VAL A 124 1.77 15.04 -2.35
C VAL A 124 2.01 13.65 -1.78
N VAL A 125 2.66 13.56 -0.62
CA VAL A 125 2.99 12.29 0.05
C VAL A 125 1.84 11.88 0.97
N TYR A 126 1.27 10.72 0.71
CA TYR A 126 0.12 10.19 1.45
C TYR A 126 0.48 9.14 2.50
N ALA A 127 1.61 8.48 2.32
CA ALA A 127 2.08 7.45 3.24
C ALA A 127 3.59 7.29 3.18
N VAL A 128 4.16 6.61 4.18
CA VAL A 128 5.56 6.21 4.23
C VAL A 128 5.63 4.69 4.07
N LYS A 129 6.51 4.21 3.19
CA LYS A 129 6.68 2.78 2.93
C LYS A 129 7.90 2.23 3.66
N LEU A 130 7.66 1.26 4.52
CA LEU A 130 8.68 0.44 5.17
C LEU A 130 9.05 -0.75 4.29
N TYR A 131 10.33 -0.86 3.98
CA TYR A 131 10.97 -2.09 3.55
C TYR A 131 12.05 -2.45 4.58
N PRO A 132 12.06 -3.68 5.11
CA PRO A 132 13.29 -4.19 5.71
C PRO A 132 14.41 -4.21 4.68
N ALA A 133 15.62 -3.80 5.07
CA ALA A 133 16.73 -3.68 4.14
C ALA A 133 17.02 -5.01 3.42
N GLY A 134 16.99 -5.01 2.10
CA GLY A 134 17.24 -6.20 1.28
C GLY A 134 16.04 -7.16 1.11
N ALA A 135 14.86 -6.85 1.65
CA ALA A 135 13.69 -7.73 1.56
C ALA A 135 13.17 -7.91 0.12
N THR A 136 13.33 -6.92 -0.74
CA THR A 136 12.83 -6.96 -2.12
C THR A 136 13.70 -6.10 -3.05
N THR A 137 13.32 -6.04 -4.32
CA THR A 137 14.03 -5.25 -5.35
C THR A 137 14.14 -3.78 -4.92
N ASN A 138 15.34 -3.20 -5.03
CA ASN A 138 15.68 -1.80 -4.71
C ASN A 138 15.38 -1.41 -3.25
N SER A 139 15.40 -2.37 -2.30
CA SER A 139 15.17 -2.12 -0.88
C SER A 139 16.45 -2.13 -0.03
N GLN A 140 17.63 -2.13 -0.64
CA GLN A 140 18.92 -2.14 0.07
C GLN A 140 19.11 -0.93 1.01
N TYR A 141 18.41 0.17 0.77
CA TYR A 141 18.39 1.36 1.62
C TYR A 141 17.25 1.36 2.65
N GLY A 142 16.49 0.26 2.74
CA GLY A 142 15.38 0.12 3.68
C GLY A 142 15.83 0.19 5.14
N ALA A 143 14.87 0.24 6.05
CA ALA A 143 15.14 0.34 7.48
C ALA A 143 15.80 -0.94 8.02
N THR A 144 16.84 -0.77 8.83
CA THR A 144 17.52 -1.86 9.56
C THR A 144 17.23 -1.83 11.06
N ASP A 145 16.86 -0.65 11.58
CA ASP A 145 16.60 -0.44 13.02
C ASP A 145 15.35 0.43 13.22
N LEU A 146 14.21 -0.23 13.19
CA LEU A 146 12.91 0.46 13.30
C LEU A 146 12.68 1.06 14.70
N PHE A 147 13.16 0.41 15.75
CA PHE A 147 12.93 0.82 17.14
C PHE A 147 14.04 1.70 17.72
N GLY A 148 15.15 1.86 17.03
CA GLY A 148 16.20 2.80 17.37
C GLY A 148 16.21 3.99 16.41
N LYS A 149 16.83 3.83 15.23
CA LYS A 149 17.04 4.93 14.27
C LYS A 149 15.74 5.51 13.72
N CYS A 150 14.73 4.68 13.42
CA CYS A 150 13.46 5.16 12.87
C CYS A 150 12.45 5.62 13.95
N LEU A 151 12.75 5.44 15.24
CA LEU A 151 11.81 5.75 16.30
C LEU A 151 11.30 7.20 16.26
N PRO A 152 12.16 8.24 16.15
CA PRO A 152 11.69 9.64 16.08
C PRO A 152 10.81 9.91 14.86
N VAL A 153 11.06 9.20 13.76
CA VAL A 153 10.27 9.29 12.51
C VAL A 153 8.88 8.73 12.72
N LEU A 154 8.76 7.57 13.38
CA LEU A 154 7.47 6.96 13.69
C LEU A 154 6.64 7.85 14.62
N GLU A 155 7.27 8.48 15.61
CA GLU A 155 6.62 9.47 16.49
C GLU A 155 6.07 10.65 15.69
N GLU A 156 6.85 11.17 14.74
CA GLU A 156 6.41 12.27 13.88
C GLU A 156 5.29 11.86 12.93
N MET A 157 5.34 10.64 12.39
CA MET A 157 4.26 10.08 11.58
C MET A 157 2.92 10.02 12.34
N VAL A 158 2.96 9.65 13.63
CA VAL A 158 1.77 9.66 14.50
C VAL A 158 1.19 11.08 14.61
N LYS A 159 2.03 12.09 14.89
CA LYS A 159 1.60 13.49 15.01
C LYS A 159 0.92 14.01 13.74
N HIS A 160 1.43 13.62 12.59
CA HIS A 160 0.92 14.05 11.29
C HIS A 160 -0.14 13.12 10.69
N ASN A 161 -0.57 12.09 11.44
CA ASN A 161 -1.52 11.07 10.96
C ASN A 161 -1.07 10.47 9.60
N MET A 162 0.24 10.26 9.45
CA MET A 162 0.86 9.71 8.25
C MET A 162 0.87 8.18 8.35
N PRO A 163 0.22 7.45 7.43
CA PRO A 163 0.19 5.99 7.47
C PRO A 163 1.55 5.36 7.15
N LEU A 164 1.81 4.19 7.75
CA LEU A 164 2.93 3.33 7.44
C LEU A 164 2.45 2.13 6.60
N LEU A 165 2.97 2.00 5.38
CA LEU A 165 2.76 0.84 4.52
C LEU A 165 3.92 -0.12 4.73
N VAL A 166 3.64 -1.40 4.96
CA VAL A 166 4.65 -2.36 5.43
C VAL A 166 4.84 -3.51 4.44
N HIS A 167 6.08 -3.72 4.00
CA HIS A 167 6.52 -4.98 3.42
C HIS A 167 6.87 -5.93 4.58
N GLY A 168 6.01 -6.90 4.83
CA GLY A 168 5.96 -7.66 6.08
C GLY A 168 6.83 -8.90 6.10
N GLU A 169 8.14 -8.81 5.81
CA GLU A 169 9.06 -9.94 5.83
C GLU A 169 10.36 -9.62 6.58
N VAL A 170 10.90 -10.60 7.32
CA VAL A 170 12.26 -10.52 7.83
C VAL A 170 13.26 -10.91 6.74
N THR A 171 14.51 -10.42 6.87
CA THR A 171 15.60 -10.68 5.92
C THR A 171 16.67 -11.60 6.47
N ASP A 172 16.45 -12.18 7.66
CA ASP A 172 17.35 -13.14 8.27
C ASP A 172 17.47 -14.40 7.39
N PRO A 173 18.69 -14.76 6.91
CA PRO A 173 18.89 -15.93 6.07
C PRO A 173 18.61 -17.26 6.78
N GLU A 174 18.65 -17.30 8.12
CA GLU A 174 18.32 -18.49 8.91
C GLU A 174 16.80 -18.74 9.00
N VAL A 175 15.97 -17.76 8.62
CA VAL A 175 14.52 -17.91 8.60
C VAL A 175 14.06 -18.42 7.24
N ASP A 176 13.40 -19.59 7.27
CA ASP A 176 12.76 -20.15 6.08
C ASP A 176 11.81 -19.16 5.42
N ILE A 177 11.84 -19.08 4.08
CA ILE A 177 11.09 -18.09 3.29
C ILE A 177 9.59 -18.12 3.58
N PHE A 178 9.00 -19.29 3.86
CA PHE A 178 7.59 -19.44 4.17
C PHE A 178 7.23 -18.98 5.59
N HIS A 179 8.23 -18.74 6.45
CA HIS A 179 8.04 -18.25 7.81
C HIS A 179 8.39 -16.77 8.00
N ARG A 180 8.98 -16.10 7.01
CA ARG A 180 9.48 -14.72 7.11
C ARG A 180 8.38 -13.73 7.49
N GLU A 181 7.20 -13.86 6.90
CA GLU A 181 6.05 -13.00 7.19
C GLU A 181 5.56 -13.17 8.63
N ARG A 182 5.43 -14.43 9.10
CA ARG A 182 5.06 -14.73 10.48
C ARG A 182 6.07 -14.18 11.48
N VAL A 183 7.37 -14.42 11.25
CA VAL A 183 8.44 -13.93 12.12
C VAL A 183 8.42 -12.41 12.18
N PHE A 184 8.20 -11.72 11.05
CA PHE A 184 8.07 -10.27 11.01
C PHE A 184 6.88 -9.79 11.84
N ILE A 185 5.73 -10.44 11.74
CA ILE A 185 4.55 -10.12 12.55
C ILE A 185 4.87 -10.19 14.04
N ASP A 186 5.50 -11.29 14.47
CA ASP A 186 5.74 -11.54 15.89
C ASP A 186 6.85 -10.64 16.46
N THR A 187 7.91 -10.37 15.68
CA THR A 187 9.10 -9.66 16.17
C THR A 187 9.12 -8.17 15.87
N VAL A 188 8.37 -7.72 14.86
CA VAL A 188 8.38 -6.32 14.42
C VAL A 188 7.00 -5.69 14.50
N LEU A 189 6.01 -6.27 13.80
CA LEU A 189 4.74 -5.58 13.59
C LEU A 189 3.90 -5.51 14.87
N ARG A 190 3.81 -6.60 15.62
CA ARG A 190 3.10 -6.64 16.90
C ARG A 190 3.71 -5.68 17.93
N PRO A 191 5.04 -5.67 18.20
CA PRO A 191 5.67 -4.67 19.04
C PRO A 191 5.45 -3.23 18.57
N LEU A 192 5.48 -2.99 17.24
CA LEU A 192 5.25 -1.67 16.65
C LEU A 192 3.86 -1.13 17.00
N ILE A 193 2.82 -1.92 16.77
CA ILE A 193 1.43 -1.54 17.04
C ILE A 193 1.21 -1.31 18.54
N GLN A 194 1.79 -2.15 19.39
CA GLN A 194 1.71 -1.99 20.84
C GLN A 194 2.40 -0.72 21.33
N LYS A 195 3.53 -0.35 20.71
CA LYS A 195 4.28 0.87 21.06
C LYS A 195 3.62 2.14 20.54
N PHE A 196 3.00 2.08 19.37
CA PHE A 196 2.37 3.21 18.69
C PHE A 196 0.91 2.94 18.33
N PRO A 197 0.01 2.81 19.30
CA PRO A 197 -1.40 2.52 19.02
C PRO A 197 -2.09 3.50 18.04
N PRO A 198 -1.73 4.81 18.00
CA PRO A 198 -2.33 5.74 17.06
C PRO A 198 -1.75 5.64 15.64
N LEU A 199 -0.64 4.92 15.42
CA LEU A 199 -0.03 4.79 14.11
C LEU A 199 -0.92 3.94 13.20
N LYS A 200 -1.32 4.51 12.08
CA LYS A 200 -2.05 3.77 11.05
C LYS A 200 -1.08 2.90 10.27
N VAL A 201 -1.30 1.61 10.26
CA VAL A 201 -0.45 0.65 9.57
C VAL A 201 -1.25 -0.08 8.50
N ALA A 202 -0.67 -0.27 7.33
CA ALA A 202 -1.19 -1.16 6.29
C ALA A 202 -0.16 -2.25 6.02
N MET A 203 -0.52 -3.50 6.27
CA MET A 203 0.28 -4.65 5.88
C MET A 203 -0.08 -5.00 4.43
N GLU A 204 0.88 -4.86 3.52
CA GLU A 204 0.66 -5.04 2.10
C GLU A 204 0.96 -6.47 1.64
N HIS A 205 0.38 -6.88 0.50
CA HIS A 205 0.61 -8.15 -0.22
C HIS A 205 0.74 -9.36 0.72
N VAL A 206 -0.23 -9.50 1.63
CA VAL A 206 -0.32 -10.61 2.59
C VAL A 206 -0.40 -11.96 1.85
N THR A 207 0.46 -12.91 2.20
CA THR A 207 0.61 -14.19 1.50
C THR A 207 0.35 -15.40 2.39
N THR A 208 0.29 -15.24 3.71
CA THR A 208 0.13 -16.35 4.65
C THR A 208 -1.17 -16.27 5.45
N ALA A 209 -1.66 -17.43 5.86
CA ALA A 209 -2.81 -17.52 6.75
C ALA A 209 -2.53 -16.88 8.13
N ASP A 210 -1.26 -16.87 8.57
CA ASP A 210 -0.86 -16.22 9.82
C ASP A 210 -1.03 -14.70 9.74
N ALA A 211 -0.65 -14.10 8.61
CA ALA A 211 -0.82 -12.68 8.38
C ALA A 211 -2.30 -12.28 8.27
N VAL A 212 -3.12 -13.06 7.56
CA VAL A 212 -4.57 -12.82 7.49
C VAL A 212 -5.18 -12.83 8.90
N ARG A 213 -4.92 -13.89 9.68
CA ARG A 213 -5.43 -13.99 11.06
C ARG A 213 -4.95 -12.84 11.95
N PHE A 214 -3.69 -12.43 11.78
CA PHE A 214 -3.14 -11.31 12.53
C PHE A 214 -3.89 -10.02 12.21
N VAL A 215 -4.03 -9.68 10.94
CA VAL A 215 -4.73 -8.46 10.49
C VAL A 215 -6.18 -8.46 10.94
N GLU A 216 -6.90 -9.57 10.81
CA GLU A 216 -8.29 -9.72 11.30
C GLU A 216 -8.40 -9.52 12.81
N SER A 217 -7.35 -9.89 13.58
CA SER A 217 -7.30 -9.66 15.02
C SER A 217 -7.04 -8.21 15.43
N CYS A 218 -6.60 -7.35 14.49
CA CYS A 218 -6.13 -5.98 14.75
C CYS A 218 -7.06 -4.90 14.17
N ILE A 219 -8.35 -5.17 14.04
CA ILE A 219 -9.35 -4.33 13.32
C ILE A 219 -9.32 -2.84 13.74
N GLU A 220 -8.88 -2.51 14.96
CA GLU A 220 -8.80 -1.13 15.46
C GLU A 220 -7.52 -0.39 15.05
N TYR A 221 -6.45 -1.09 14.68
CA TYR A 221 -5.09 -0.54 14.52
C TYR A 221 -4.53 -0.69 13.11
N ILE A 222 -4.92 -1.75 12.38
CA ILE A 222 -4.45 -2.01 11.00
C ILE A 222 -5.55 -1.63 10.04
N LEU A 223 -5.25 -0.67 9.17
CA LEU A 223 -6.24 -0.10 8.27
C LEU A 223 -6.56 -1.00 7.07
N TRP A 224 -5.59 -1.79 6.60
CA TRP A 224 -5.74 -2.50 5.32
C TRP A 224 -4.78 -3.68 5.20
N TYR A 225 -5.22 -4.73 4.54
CA TYR A 225 -4.39 -5.75 3.96
C TYR A 225 -4.82 -5.97 2.51
N PHE A 226 -3.87 -6.26 1.65
CA PHE A 226 -4.14 -6.58 0.26
C PHE A 226 -3.70 -8.01 0.00
N LEU A 227 -4.64 -8.84 -0.45
CA LEU A 227 -4.36 -10.11 -1.08
C LEU A 227 -4.08 -9.83 -2.56
N HIS A 228 -2.97 -10.34 -3.06
CA HIS A 228 -2.71 -10.43 -4.50
C HIS A 228 -3.25 -11.74 -5.04
#